data_4d04e00d97d03dca03ceb69d2308b774
#
_entry.id   4d04e00d97d03dca03ceb69d2308b774
#
_cell.length_a   1.000
_cell.length_b   1.000
_cell.length_c   1.000
_cell.angle_alpha   90.00
_cell.angle_beta   90.00
_cell.angle_gamma   90.00
#
_symmetry.space_group_name_H-M   'P 1'
#
loop_
_entity.id
_entity.type
_entity.pdbx_description
1 polymer ?
#
loop_
_entity_poly.entity_id
_entity_poly.type
_entity_poly.pdbx_seq_one_letter_code
_entity_poly.pdbx_strand_id
1 'polypeptide(L)'
;QGKTSNLNGLGVLSEATGKPIPEIGITTYRPPYTPFSFGAIAGSLTRELFLPVRRTAIFDFHVGRGAVFEPVGQWRRAYTYPGAGEDKHGAIAREILCVRNKVGLLDASTLGKIEIKGPDAAEFLDRMYTNTFSTLKVGRCRYGLMMNELGFLTDDGVTVRLAEDHFLMHTTSGGADRIAA
;
A
#
# COMPACT_ATOMS: atom_id res chain seq x y z
N GLN A 1 27.76 -1.26 0.85
CA GLN A 1 27.45 -1.35 -0.57
C GLN A 1 26.36 -2.38 -0.73
N GLY A 2 25.15 -1.95 -1.17
CA GLY A 2 24.07 -2.88 -1.47
C GLY A 2 24.45 -3.83 -2.62
N LYS A 3 24.22 -5.11 -2.43
CA LYS A 3 24.39 -6.08 -3.52
C LYS A 3 23.29 -5.82 -4.56
N THR A 4 23.68 -5.39 -5.72
CA THR A 4 22.76 -5.26 -6.86
C THR A 4 22.57 -6.61 -7.54
N SER A 5 21.49 -6.79 -8.29
CA SER A 5 21.26 -8.00 -9.10
C SER A 5 22.39 -8.28 -10.09
N ASN A 6 23.07 -7.25 -10.58
CA ASN A 6 24.22 -7.37 -11.48
C ASN A 6 25.45 -7.97 -10.79
N LEU A 7 25.64 -7.73 -9.48
CA LEU A 7 26.71 -8.37 -8.71
C LEU A 7 26.49 -9.89 -8.57
N ASN A 8 25.24 -10.31 -8.49
CA ASN A 8 24.93 -11.74 -8.47
C ASN A 8 25.25 -12.41 -9.81
N GLY A 9 24.97 -11.77 -10.93
CA GLY A 9 25.36 -12.24 -12.27
C GLY A 9 26.87 -12.32 -12.45
N LEU A 10 27.60 -11.33 -11.98
CA LEU A 10 29.07 -11.33 -11.99
C LEU A 10 29.64 -12.41 -11.06
N GLY A 11 28.99 -12.69 -9.94
CA GLY A 11 29.36 -13.78 -9.02
C GLY A 11 29.26 -15.17 -9.71
N VAL A 12 28.15 -15.42 -10.39
CA VAL A 12 27.96 -16.67 -11.16
C VAL A 12 29.00 -16.81 -12.28
N LEU A 13 29.32 -15.73 -13.00
CA LEU A 13 30.37 -15.73 -14.00
C LEU A 13 31.75 -15.96 -13.39
N SER A 14 32.02 -15.38 -12.23
CA SER A 14 33.25 -15.60 -11.47
C SER A 14 33.46 -17.06 -11.11
N GLU A 15 32.42 -17.71 -10.61
CA GLU A 15 32.46 -19.15 -10.32
C GLU A 15 32.66 -19.99 -11.59
N ALA A 16 31.91 -19.69 -12.64
CA ALA A 16 31.96 -20.45 -13.89
C ALA A 16 33.29 -20.32 -14.63
N THR A 17 33.95 -19.17 -14.52
CA THR A 17 35.20 -18.86 -15.26
C THR A 17 36.46 -18.99 -14.41
N GLY A 18 36.32 -19.12 -13.08
CA GLY A 18 37.44 -19.14 -12.13
C GLY A 18 38.18 -17.80 -12.04
N LYS A 19 37.59 -16.69 -12.55
CA LYS A 19 38.20 -15.36 -12.52
C LYS A 19 37.58 -14.49 -11.42
N PRO A 20 38.38 -13.64 -10.76
CA PRO A 20 37.83 -12.70 -9.80
C PRO A 20 36.92 -11.66 -10.46
N ILE A 21 35.89 -11.22 -9.76
CA ILE A 21 34.87 -10.28 -10.29
C ILE A 21 35.48 -9.05 -10.99
N PRO A 22 36.53 -8.37 -10.47
CA PRO A 22 37.14 -7.24 -11.15
C PRO A 22 37.72 -7.52 -12.54
N GLU A 23 38.08 -8.76 -12.83
CA GLU A 23 38.60 -9.17 -14.12
C GLU A 23 37.49 -9.56 -15.10
N ILE A 24 36.29 -9.88 -14.61
CA ILE A 24 35.13 -10.24 -15.43
C ILE A 24 34.41 -9.00 -15.93
N GLY A 25 34.30 -8.00 -15.09
CA GLY A 25 33.66 -6.76 -15.41
C GLY A 25 33.30 -5.93 -14.20
N ILE A 26 32.91 -4.71 -14.45
CA ILE A 26 32.42 -3.76 -13.47
C ILE A 26 31.01 -3.34 -13.83
N THR A 27 30.20 -3.04 -12.83
CA THR A 27 28.90 -2.44 -13.06
C THR A 27 29.12 -1.01 -13.56
N THR A 28 28.69 -0.72 -14.78
CA THR A 28 28.71 0.63 -15.34
C THR A 28 27.33 1.24 -15.21
N TYR A 29 27.29 2.49 -14.74
CA TYR A 29 26.05 3.26 -14.73
C TYR A 29 25.73 3.77 -16.13
N ARG A 30 24.45 3.89 -16.46
CA ARG A 30 24.04 4.56 -17.69
C ARG A 30 24.42 6.04 -17.63
N PRO A 31 24.93 6.63 -18.71
CA PRO A 31 25.17 8.07 -18.77
C PRO A 31 23.87 8.88 -18.52
N PRO A 32 23.99 10.04 -17.86
CA PRO A 32 25.18 10.64 -17.30
C PRO A 32 25.65 9.95 -16.02
N TYR A 33 26.96 9.77 -15.89
CA TYR A 33 27.60 9.19 -14.69
C TYR A 33 27.64 10.20 -13.55
N THR A 34 26.50 10.61 -13.06
CA THR A 34 26.45 11.49 -11.89
C THR A 34 26.28 10.60 -10.67
N PRO A 35 27.26 10.53 -9.78
CA PRO A 35 27.10 9.80 -8.53
C PRO A 35 26.05 10.50 -7.68
N PHE A 36 25.01 9.78 -7.32
CA PHE A 36 23.98 10.27 -6.41
C PHE A 36 24.24 9.69 -5.02
N SER A 37 24.28 10.56 -4.01
CA SER A 37 24.19 10.09 -2.63
C SER A 37 22.76 9.59 -2.34
N PHE A 38 22.61 8.69 -1.39
CA PHE A 38 21.28 8.30 -0.94
C PHE A 38 20.47 9.49 -0.44
N GLY A 39 21.13 10.48 0.18
CA GLY A 39 20.48 11.72 0.60
C GLY A 39 19.94 12.54 -0.58
N ALA A 40 20.67 12.61 -1.71
CA ALA A 40 20.18 13.29 -2.91
C ALA A 40 18.98 12.59 -3.56
N ILE A 41 18.97 11.24 -3.57
CA ILE A 41 17.85 10.45 -4.06
C ILE A 41 16.63 10.61 -3.18
N ALA A 42 16.83 10.60 -1.85
CA ALA A 42 15.75 10.74 -0.89
C ALA A 42 15.26 12.19 -0.72
N GLY A 43 16.08 13.17 -1.08
CA GLY A 43 15.79 14.60 -0.93
C GLY A 43 15.83 15.08 0.50
N SER A 44 15.41 16.33 0.72
CA SER A 44 15.40 16.99 2.03
C SER A 44 14.42 16.37 3.04
N LEU A 45 13.44 15.63 2.55
CA LEU A 45 12.37 14.98 3.34
C LEU A 45 12.66 13.48 3.56
N THR A 46 13.91 13.07 3.65
CA THR A 46 14.34 11.67 3.74
C THR A 46 13.56 10.88 4.78
N ARG A 47 13.34 11.42 5.97
CA ARG A 47 12.59 10.75 7.04
C ARG A 47 11.15 10.51 6.65
N GLU A 48 10.53 11.45 5.97
CA GLU A 48 9.13 11.40 5.53
C GLU A 48 8.94 10.45 4.33
N LEU A 49 10.00 10.24 3.54
CA LEU A 49 9.99 9.30 2.43
C LEU A 49 10.15 7.83 2.86
N PHE A 50 11.04 7.58 3.84
CA PHE A 50 11.35 6.22 4.28
C PHE A 50 10.64 5.80 5.56
N LEU A 51 10.22 6.77 6.37
CA LEU A 51 9.43 6.52 7.56
C LEU A 51 7.99 6.95 7.30
N PRO A 52 7.00 6.08 7.51
CA PRO A 52 5.61 6.45 7.36
C PRO A 52 5.29 7.66 8.24
N VAL A 53 4.77 8.73 7.63
CA VAL A 53 4.48 10.00 8.32
C VAL A 53 3.00 10.20 8.56
N ARG A 54 2.14 9.59 7.73
CA ARG A 54 0.69 9.72 7.86
C ARG A 54 0.20 8.94 9.07
N ARG A 55 -0.68 9.58 9.85
CA ARG A 55 -1.30 9.01 11.05
C ARG A 55 -2.81 9.06 10.89
N THR A 56 -3.49 8.04 11.38
CA THR A 56 -4.96 8.03 11.41
C THR A 56 -5.46 8.98 12.49
N ALA A 57 -6.74 9.37 12.41
CA ALA A 57 -7.34 10.27 13.42
C ALA A 57 -7.29 9.70 14.84
N ILE A 58 -7.23 8.38 14.99
CA ILE A 58 -7.16 7.68 16.28
C ILE A 58 -5.77 7.12 16.58
N PHE A 59 -4.73 7.66 15.94
CA PHE A 59 -3.35 7.18 16.11
C PHE A 59 -2.90 7.15 17.57
N ASP A 60 -3.19 8.21 18.34
CA ASP A 60 -2.78 8.31 19.74
C ASP A 60 -3.50 7.28 20.63
N PHE A 61 -4.73 6.91 20.28
CA PHE A 61 -5.42 5.79 20.92
C PHE A 61 -4.65 4.47 20.71
N HIS A 62 -4.17 4.23 19.49
CA HIS A 62 -3.36 3.04 19.19
C HIS A 62 -2.04 3.04 19.97
N VAL A 63 -1.37 4.19 20.04
CA VAL A 63 -0.14 4.34 20.85
C VAL A 63 -0.41 4.06 22.31
N GLY A 64 -1.46 4.67 22.88
CA GLY A 64 -1.86 4.47 24.27
C GLY A 64 -2.25 3.04 24.63
N ARG A 65 -2.61 2.23 23.63
CA ARG A 65 -2.91 0.78 23.76
C ARG A 65 -1.72 -0.13 23.48
N GLY A 66 -0.53 0.44 23.26
CA GLY A 66 0.67 -0.33 23.01
C GLY A 66 0.70 -1.02 21.63
N ALA A 67 0.05 -0.43 20.64
CA ALA A 67 0.04 -0.98 19.30
C ALA A 67 1.45 -1.07 18.72
N VAL A 68 1.74 -2.18 18.06
CA VAL A 68 2.84 -2.32 17.11
C VAL A 68 2.35 -1.81 15.76
N PHE A 69 3.14 -0.99 15.08
CA PHE A 69 2.76 -0.38 13.81
C PHE A 69 3.49 -1.04 12.64
N GLU A 70 2.83 -1.06 11.50
CA GLU A 70 3.42 -1.42 10.21
C GLU A 70 3.34 -0.25 9.22
N PRO A 71 4.29 -0.14 8.29
CA PRO A 71 4.20 0.80 7.19
C PRO A 71 3.26 0.25 6.11
N VAL A 72 2.26 1.06 5.73
CA VAL A 72 1.40 0.79 4.58
C VAL A 72 1.38 2.04 3.71
N GLY A 73 2.18 2.03 2.63
CA GLY A 73 2.53 3.26 1.94
C GLY A 73 3.17 4.24 2.91
N GLN A 74 2.66 5.46 2.98
CA GLN A 74 3.13 6.48 3.92
C GLN A 74 2.40 6.48 5.28
N TRP A 75 1.52 5.50 5.52
CA TRP A 75 0.76 5.39 6.75
C TRP A 75 1.48 4.54 7.80
N ARG A 76 1.40 4.97 9.04
CA ARG A 76 1.67 4.13 10.21
C ARG A 76 0.34 3.51 10.65
N ARG A 77 0.09 2.29 10.20
CA ARG A 77 -1.10 1.53 10.55
C ARG A 77 -0.87 0.68 11.79
N ALA A 78 -1.80 0.68 12.73
CA ALA A 78 -1.77 -0.28 13.84
C ALA A 78 -1.90 -1.70 13.28
N TYR A 79 -0.95 -2.57 13.65
CA TYR A 79 -0.87 -3.94 13.16
C TYR A 79 -1.41 -4.94 14.16
N THR A 80 -0.96 -4.86 15.42
CA THR A 80 -1.37 -5.74 16.52
C THR A 80 -1.10 -5.07 17.87
N TYR A 81 -1.69 -5.62 18.94
CA TYR A 81 -1.57 -5.11 20.32
C TYR A 81 -1.06 -6.19 21.24
N PRO A 82 0.26 -6.44 21.30
CA PRO A 82 0.83 -7.47 22.18
C PRO A 82 0.53 -7.21 23.66
N GLY A 83 0.14 -8.25 24.36
CA GLY A 83 0.05 -8.25 25.81
C GLY A 83 1.43 -8.39 26.46
N ALA A 84 1.47 -8.28 27.80
CA ALA A 84 2.72 -8.45 28.55
C ALA A 84 3.32 -9.85 28.31
N GLY A 85 4.56 -9.90 27.81
CA GLY A 85 5.26 -11.13 27.50
C GLY A 85 4.79 -11.87 26.24
N GLU A 86 3.88 -11.29 25.49
CA GLU A 86 3.35 -11.85 24.24
C GLU A 86 4.19 -11.39 23.04
N ASP A 87 4.56 -12.30 22.18
CA ASP A 87 5.19 -11.96 20.93
C ASP A 87 4.15 -11.54 19.86
N LYS A 88 4.63 -11.04 18.73
CA LYS A 88 3.79 -10.58 17.63
C LYS A 88 2.84 -11.66 17.12
N HIS A 89 3.30 -12.89 17.01
CA HIS A 89 2.51 -14.00 16.46
C HIS A 89 1.42 -14.45 17.44
N GLY A 90 1.73 -14.50 18.73
CA GLY A 90 0.77 -14.76 19.79
C GLY A 90 -0.34 -13.72 19.82
N ALA A 91 0.03 -12.43 19.74
CA ALA A 91 -0.92 -11.33 19.69
C ALA A 91 -1.89 -11.45 18.50
N ILE A 92 -1.37 -11.70 17.30
CA ILE A 92 -2.17 -11.88 16.09
C ILE A 92 -3.13 -13.07 16.24
N ALA A 93 -2.64 -14.21 16.72
CA ALA A 93 -3.48 -15.39 16.90
C ALA A 93 -4.62 -15.13 17.90
N ARG A 94 -4.32 -14.48 19.03
CA ARG A 94 -5.32 -14.09 20.03
C ARG A 94 -6.35 -13.12 19.46
N GLU A 95 -5.93 -12.12 18.70
CA GLU A 95 -6.82 -11.14 18.07
C GLU A 95 -7.74 -11.80 17.04
N ILE A 96 -7.21 -12.69 16.20
CA ILE A 96 -8.01 -13.45 15.23
C ILE A 96 -9.06 -14.30 15.96
N LEU A 97 -8.69 -15.00 17.01
CA LEU A 97 -9.63 -15.80 17.80
C LEU A 97 -10.67 -14.93 18.49
N CYS A 98 -10.29 -13.72 18.93
CA CYS A 98 -11.23 -12.74 19.51
C CYS A 98 -12.27 -12.32 18.48
N VAL A 99 -11.87 -11.96 17.25
CA VAL A 99 -12.79 -11.57 16.18
C VAL A 99 -13.70 -12.73 15.78
N ARG A 100 -13.19 -13.97 15.78
CA ARG A 100 -13.99 -15.16 15.43
C ARG A 100 -15.05 -15.51 16.48
N ASN A 101 -14.74 -15.32 17.75
CA ASN A 101 -15.60 -15.76 18.87
C ASN A 101 -16.33 -14.61 19.58
N LYS A 102 -15.97 -13.38 19.32
CA LYS A 102 -16.49 -12.18 19.97
C LYS A 102 -16.66 -11.05 18.95
N VAL A 103 -16.15 -9.87 19.26
CA VAL A 103 -16.18 -8.69 18.40
C VAL A 103 -14.79 -8.07 18.30
N GLY A 104 -14.45 -7.55 17.13
CA GLY A 104 -13.22 -6.80 16.89
C GLY A 104 -13.51 -5.42 16.31
N LEU A 105 -12.57 -4.50 16.54
CA LEU A 105 -12.53 -3.16 15.94
C LEU A 105 -11.30 -3.05 15.05
N LEU A 106 -11.49 -2.61 13.83
CA LEU A 106 -10.42 -2.34 12.86
C LEU A 106 -10.42 -0.87 12.47
N ASP A 107 -9.26 -0.20 12.57
CA ASP A 107 -9.06 1.12 11.97
C ASP A 107 -8.73 0.98 10.49
N ALA A 108 -9.73 1.19 9.64
CA ALA A 108 -9.61 1.16 8.19
C ALA A 108 -9.32 2.55 7.58
N SER A 109 -8.96 3.55 8.39
CA SER A 109 -8.77 4.93 7.94
C SER A 109 -7.60 5.12 6.98
N THR A 110 -6.73 4.14 6.83
CA THR A 110 -5.60 4.20 5.90
C THR A 110 -5.98 3.92 4.45
N LEU A 111 -7.16 3.36 4.19
CA LEU A 111 -7.66 3.17 2.84
C LEU A 111 -7.76 4.50 2.09
N GLY A 112 -7.48 4.53 0.80
CA GLY A 112 -7.72 5.70 -0.03
C GLY A 112 -9.21 6.02 -0.13
N LYS A 113 -9.56 7.30 -0.29
CA LYS A 113 -10.94 7.78 -0.47
C LYS A 113 -10.98 8.74 -1.63
N ILE A 114 -11.91 8.50 -2.53
CA ILE A 114 -12.19 9.37 -3.67
C ILE A 114 -13.69 9.64 -3.69
N GLU A 115 -14.07 10.91 -3.70
CA GLU A 115 -15.45 11.31 -3.92
C GLU A 115 -15.72 11.47 -5.40
N ILE A 116 -16.84 10.92 -5.89
CA ILE A 116 -17.32 11.08 -7.26
C ILE A 116 -18.71 11.69 -7.20
N LYS A 117 -18.88 12.84 -7.83
CA LYS A 117 -20.11 13.63 -7.83
C LYS A 117 -20.49 14.05 -9.23
N GLY A 118 -21.75 14.01 -9.53
CA GLY A 118 -22.32 14.49 -10.77
C GLY A 118 -23.39 13.55 -11.33
N PRO A 119 -24.19 14.02 -12.29
CA PRO A 119 -25.31 13.25 -12.86
C PRO A 119 -24.85 11.93 -13.49
N ASP A 120 -23.63 11.90 -14.02
CA ASP A 120 -23.07 10.73 -14.71
C ASP A 120 -22.17 9.86 -13.80
N ALA A 121 -22.11 10.15 -12.49
CA ALA A 121 -21.20 9.46 -11.55
C ALA A 121 -21.42 7.95 -11.53
N ALA A 122 -22.66 7.47 -11.60
CA ALA A 122 -22.97 6.05 -11.61
C ALA A 122 -22.50 5.37 -12.91
N GLU A 123 -22.73 6.01 -14.05
CA GLU A 123 -22.28 5.51 -15.36
C GLU A 123 -20.75 5.52 -15.45
N PHE A 124 -20.10 6.58 -14.96
CA PHE A 124 -18.65 6.65 -14.87
C PHE A 124 -18.10 5.45 -14.10
N LEU A 125 -18.65 5.15 -12.92
CA LEU A 125 -18.22 3.99 -12.13
C LEU A 125 -18.46 2.65 -12.83
N ASP A 126 -19.56 2.51 -13.59
CA ASP A 126 -19.83 1.31 -14.38
C ASP A 126 -18.78 1.07 -15.48
N ARG A 127 -18.15 2.15 -15.97
CA ARG A 127 -17.06 2.07 -16.95
C ARG A 127 -15.69 1.77 -16.32
N MET A 128 -15.50 2.21 -15.07
CA MET A 128 -14.22 2.06 -14.36
C MET A 128 -14.08 0.71 -13.67
N TYR A 129 -15.18 0.07 -13.29
CA TYR A 129 -15.18 -1.16 -12.52
C TYR A 129 -15.85 -2.31 -13.28
N THR A 130 -15.52 -3.53 -12.88
CA THR A 130 -16.17 -4.75 -13.40
C THR A 130 -17.59 -4.94 -12.86
N ASN A 131 -18.00 -4.13 -11.88
CA ASN A 131 -19.30 -4.19 -11.23
C ASN A 131 -20.19 -3.04 -11.67
N THR A 132 -21.51 -3.27 -11.69
CA THR A 132 -22.49 -2.25 -12.08
C THR A 132 -22.90 -1.41 -10.88
N PHE A 133 -22.51 -0.15 -10.83
CA PHE A 133 -22.82 0.78 -9.73
C PHE A 133 -24.11 1.57 -9.97
N SER A 134 -24.57 1.70 -11.21
CA SER A 134 -25.86 2.33 -11.55
C SER A 134 -27.05 1.64 -10.87
N THR A 135 -26.95 0.34 -10.61
CA THR A 135 -27.98 -0.43 -9.88
C THR A 135 -27.82 -0.42 -8.36
N LEU A 136 -26.75 0.22 -7.84
CA LEU A 136 -26.53 0.33 -6.41
C LEU A 136 -27.52 1.32 -5.80
N LYS A 137 -28.26 0.92 -4.79
CA LYS A 137 -29.21 1.80 -4.10
C LYS A 137 -28.48 2.78 -3.17
N VAL A 138 -29.03 3.98 -2.99
CA VAL A 138 -28.54 4.96 -2.02
C VAL A 138 -28.47 4.33 -0.62
N GLY A 139 -27.43 4.62 0.13
CA GLY A 139 -27.14 4.05 1.45
C GLY A 139 -26.60 2.61 1.41
N ARG A 140 -26.30 2.07 0.24
CA ARG A 140 -25.68 0.75 0.08
C ARG A 140 -24.26 0.88 -0.43
N CYS A 141 -23.48 -0.18 -0.23
CA CYS A 141 -22.13 -0.31 -0.75
C CYS A 141 -21.97 -1.56 -1.60
N ARG A 142 -20.97 -1.54 -2.46
CA ARG A 142 -20.60 -2.66 -3.32
C ARG A 142 -19.09 -2.72 -3.44
N TYR A 143 -18.53 -3.92 -3.28
CA TYR A 143 -17.14 -4.19 -3.61
C TYR A 143 -16.96 -4.22 -5.12
N GLY A 144 -15.89 -3.68 -5.62
CA GLY A 144 -15.57 -3.64 -7.04
C GLY A 144 -14.09 -3.87 -7.32
N LEU A 145 -13.83 -4.38 -8.52
CA LEU A 145 -12.50 -4.58 -9.08
C LEU A 145 -12.30 -3.60 -10.23
N MET A 146 -11.19 -2.87 -10.19
CA MET A 146 -10.75 -2.01 -11.28
C MET A 146 -9.65 -2.73 -12.08
N MET A 147 -9.82 -2.81 -13.38
CA MET A 147 -8.88 -3.48 -14.27
C MET A 147 -8.33 -2.52 -15.31
N ASN A 148 -7.12 -2.79 -15.79
CA ASN A 148 -6.59 -2.10 -16.96
C ASN A 148 -7.10 -2.76 -18.25
N GLU A 149 -6.72 -2.18 -19.39
CA GLU A 149 -7.12 -2.62 -20.73
C GLU A 149 -6.66 -4.05 -21.07
N LEU A 150 -5.65 -4.55 -20.38
CA LEU A 150 -5.15 -5.92 -20.53
C LEU A 150 -5.82 -6.92 -19.58
N GLY A 151 -6.79 -6.47 -18.78
CA GLY A 151 -7.48 -7.30 -17.80
C GLY A 151 -6.73 -7.56 -16.50
N PHE A 152 -5.64 -6.84 -16.24
CA PHE A 152 -4.93 -6.94 -14.96
C PHE A 152 -5.60 -6.05 -13.91
N LEU A 153 -5.71 -6.58 -12.71
CA LEU A 153 -6.20 -5.84 -11.54
C LEU A 153 -5.30 -4.65 -11.24
N THR A 154 -5.86 -3.44 -11.28
CA THR A 154 -5.16 -2.20 -10.94
C THR A 154 -5.44 -1.75 -9.51
N ASP A 155 -6.66 -1.93 -9.05
CA ASP A 155 -7.08 -1.64 -7.68
C ASP A 155 -8.40 -2.35 -7.37
N ASP A 156 -8.76 -2.37 -6.09
CA ASP A 156 -10.02 -2.91 -5.59
C ASP A 156 -10.49 -2.08 -4.40
N GLY A 157 -11.78 -2.16 -4.13
CA GLY A 157 -12.31 -1.47 -2.97
C GLY A 157 -13.83 -1.49 -2.88
N VAL A 158 -14.33 -0.86 -1.82
CA VAL A 158 -15.75 -0.72 -1.57
C VAL A 158 -16.20 0.68 -1.94
N THR A 159 -17.19 0.78 -2.81
CA THR A 159 -17.83 2.04 -3.16
C THR A 159 -19.20 2.13 -2.51
N VAL A 160 -19.47 3.25 -1.84
CA VAL A 160 -20.74 3.56 -1.17
C VAL A 160 -21.48 4.59 -2.00
N ARG A 161 -22.78 4.39 -2.25
CA ARG A 161 -23.66 5.40 -2.83
C ARG A 161 -24.27 6.23 -1.73
N LEU A 162 -23.83 7.49 -1.58
CA LEU A 162 -24.30 8.42 -0.54
C LEU A 162 -25.57 9.16 -0.95
N ALA A 163 -25.69 9.53 -2.23
CA ALA A 163 -26.87 10.13 -2.85
C ALA A 163 -27.02 9.63 -4.28
N GLU A 164 -28.04 10.09 -5.01
CA GLU A 164 -28.30 9.64 -6.39
C GLU A 164 -27.09 9.89 -7.29
N ASP A 165 -26.42 11.00 -7.12
CA ASP A 165 -25.29 11.51 -7.91
C ASP A 165 -23.98 11.60 -7.10
N HIS A 166 -23.89 10.94 -5.94
CA HIS A 166 -22.74 11.05 -5.03
C HIS A 166 -22.28 9.69 -4.50
N PHE A 167 -21.05 9.35 -4.81
CA PHE A 167 -20.39 8.12 -4.38
C PHE A 167 -19.11 8.41 -3.61
N LEU A 168 -18.82 7.58 -2.61
CA LEU A 168 -17.55 7.52 -1.92
C LEU A 168 -16.89 6.18 -2.23
N MET A 169 -15.80 6.26 -2.94
CA MET A 169 -15.02 5.12 -3.39
C MET A 169 -13.80 4.94 -2.49
N HIS A 170 -13.53 3.72 -2.06
CA HIS A 170 -12.31 3.36 -1.35
C HIS A 170 -11.35 2.65 -2.30
N THR A 171 -10.07 2.97 -2.16
CA THR A 171 -8.96 2.31 -2.85
C THR A 171 -8.06 1.60 -1.86
N THR A 172 -7.12 0.80 -2.33
CA THR A 172 -6.04 0.29 -1.48
C THR A 172 -5.30 1.45 -0.79
N SER A 173 -4.71 1.17 0.39
CA SER A 173 -3.96 2.17 1.16
C SER A 173 -2.82 2.75 0.31
N GLY A 174 -2.79 4.08 0.15
CA GLY A 174 -1.81 4.78 -0.69
C GLY A 174 -2.10 4.75 -2.19
N GLY A 175 -3.21 4.13 -2.63
CA GLY A 175 -3.60 4.04 -4.04
C GLY A 175 -4.35 5.25 -4.58
N ALA A 176 -4.95 6.09 -3.72
CA ALA A 176 -5.89 7.12 -4.13
C ALA A 176 -5.34 8.10 -5.18
N ASP A 177 -4.12 8.59 -4.98
CA ASP A 177 -3.51 9.55 -5.92
C ASP A 177 -3.32 8.92 -7.31
N ARG A 178 -2.85 7.68 -7.36
CA ARG A 178 -2.67 6.94 -8.62
C ARG A 178 -3.97 6.63 -9.32
N ILE A 179 -5.02 6.35 -8.57
CA ILE A 179 -6.34 6.00 -9.12
C ILE A 179 -7.11 7.25 -9.55
N ALA A 180 -6.85 8.40 -8.91
CA ALA A 180 -7.49 9.67 -9.26
C ALA A 180 -6.85 10.36 -10.47
N ALA A 181 -5.62 10.00 -10.85
CA ALA A 181 -4.90 10.55 -12.00
C ALA A 181 -5.37 9.95 -13.32
#